data_2633d8aa135d6e547ed9ada1cbf1cf08
#
_entry.id   2633d8aa135d6e547ed9ada1cbf1cf08
#
_cell.length_a   1.000
_cell.length_b   1.000
_cell.length_c   1.000
_cell.angle_alpha   90.00
_cell.angle_beta   90.00
_cell.angle_gamma   90.00
#
_symmetry.space_group_name_H-M   'P 1'
#
loop_
_entity.id
_entity.type
_entity.pdbx_description
1 polymer ?
#
loop_
_entity_poly.entity_id
_entity_poly.type
_entity_poly.pdbx_seq_one_letter_code
_entity_poly.pdbx_strand_id
1 'polypeptide(L)'
;MPRRFYVDMDPANSSTIAYAENVTGAAFTLTANNSGDDLARQVLITNDVARDDAAITITVVGTDADGRAQTETIAGPGSSTTTETTKFFLTVTSVTPVSTIGASTYDIGYTDLCVSKTYPLNHWSDVGAPALLDVTPTINVSIQLTFDPPNRPDEFTWTDQNSAVWVAATNFSGKTADTFSTLDTGAYAARFLINSYTDTAEVQGWISQTESS
;
A
#
# COMPACT_ATOMS: atom_id res chain seq x y z
N MET A 1 -25.25 -1.90 1.44
CA MET A 1 -24.70 -3.20 0.96
C MET A 1 -23.42 -3.55 1.71
N PRO A 2 -23.18 -4.81 2.08
CA PRO A 2 -21.91 -5.19 2.70
C PRO A 2 -20.77 -5.00 1.68
N ARG A 3 -19.68 -4.42 2.14
CA ARG A 3 -18.45 -4.29 1.36
C ARG A 3 -17.54 -5.44 1.71
N ARG A 4 -17.12 -6.20 0.70
CA ARG A 4 -16.24 -7.35 0.86
C ARG A 4 -14.84 -7.03 0.38
N PHE A 5 -13.86 -7.42 1.16
CA PHE A 5 -12.46 -7.49 0.82
C PHE A 5 -12.03 -8.96 0.87
N TYR A 6 -11.33 -9.41 -0.15
CA TYR A 6 -10.72 -10.73 -0.18
C TYR A 6 -9.42 -10.63 -0.94
N VAL A 7 -8.37 -11.16 -0.38
CA VAL A 7 -7.06 -11.27 -1.02
C VAL A 7 -6.41 -12.58 -0.62
N ASP A 8 -5.88 -13.25 -1.61
CA ASP A 8 -4.86 -14.29 -1.51
C ASP A 8 -3.52 -13.58 -1.71
N MET A 9 -2.64 -13.68 -0.73
CA MET A 9 -1.43 -12.84 -0.67
C MET A 9 -0.34 -13.39 -1.60
N ASP A 10 0.14 -12.57 -2.51
CA ASP A 10 1.36 -12.85 -3.24
C ASP A 10 2.58 -12.51 -2.38
N PRO A 11 3.64 -13.36 -2.37
CA PRO A 11 4.84 -13.08 -1.59
C PRO A 11 5.52 -11.79 -2.06
N ALA A 12 6.03 -11.01 -1.11
CA ALA A 12 6.89 -9.90 -1.42
C ALA A 12 8.12 -10.39 -2.20
N ASN A 13 8.49 -9.63 -3.21
CA ASN A 13 9.63 -9.96 -4.04
C ASN A 13 10.45 -8.70 -4.33
N SER A 14 11.71 -8.72 -3.93
CA SER A 14 12.62 -7.58 -4.07
C SER A 14 12.98 -7.25 -5.52
N SER A 15 12.69 -8.13 -6.46
CA SER A 15 13.06 -8.00 -7.88
C SER A 15 11.89 -8.18 -8.85
N THR A 16 10.64 -8.13 -8.39
CA THR A 16 9.46 -8.36 -9.24
C THR A 16 9.32 -7.32 -10.34
N ILE A 17 9.67 -6.04 -10.07
CA ILE A 17 9.50 -4.93 -11.01
C ILE A 17 10.68 -4.83 -11.97
N ALA A 18 11.91 -4.94 -11.47
CA ALA A 18 13.12 -4.95 -12.28
C ALA A 18 14.23 -5.72 -11.54
N TYR A 19 15.10 -6.39 -12.30
CA TYR A 19 16.17 -7.21 -11.76
C TYR A 19 17.52 -6.81 -12.36
N ALA A 20 18.52 -6.58 -11.50
CA ALA A 20 19.91 -6.27 -11.84
C ALA A 20 20.07 -5.17 -12.90
N GLU A 21 19.18 -4.18 -12.89
CA GLU A 21 19.16 -3.10 -13.87
C GLU A 21 20.23 -2.06 -13.56
N ASN A 22 20.96 -1.66 -14.59
CA ASN A 22 21.87 -0.52 -14.55
C ASN A 22 21.46 0.50 -15.62
N VAL A 23 21.14 1.71 -15.19
CA VAL A 23 20.74 2.79 -16.08
C VAL A 23 21.55 4.06 -15.84
N THR A 24 21.82 4.78 -16.89
CA THR A 24 22.57 6.05 -16.85
C THR A 24 21.61 7.20 -17.12
N GLY A 25 21.02 7.76 -16.08
CA GLY A 25 20.13 8.91 -16.16
C GLY A 25 18.82 8.68 -16.94
N ALA A 26 18.42 7.42 -17.10
CA ALA A 26 17.17 7.01 -17.73
C ALA A 26 16.30 6.23 -16.75
N ALA A 27 15.04 5.99 -17.10
CA ALA A 27 14.17 5.11 -16.32
C ALA A 27 14.64 3.66 -16.40
N PHE A 28 14.45 2.91 -15.32
CA PHE A 28 14.67 1.46 -15.31
C PHE A 28 13.68 0.76 -16.26
N THR A 29 14.13 -0.35 -16.86
CA THR A 29 13.26 -1.22 -17.66
C THR A 29 12.41 -2.07 -16.74
N LEU A 30 11.12 -1.80 -16.67
CA LEU A 30 10.22 -2.54 -15.79
C LEU A 30 9.72 -3.81 -16.47
N THR A 31 9.84 -4.96 -15.81
CA THR A 31 9.33 -6.25 -16.27
C THR A 31 7.92 -6.53 -15.78
N ALA A 32 7.52 -5.88 -14.68
CA ALA A 32 6.16 -5.87 -14.14
C ALA A 32 5.82 -4.47 -13.63
N ASN A 33 4.55 -4.20 -13.42
CA ASN A 33 4.07 -2.89 -12.95
C ASN A 33 3.16 -2.96 -11.71
N ASN A 34 2.88 -4.13 -11.19
CA ASN A 34 2.08 -4.36 -9.98
C ASN A 34 2.52 -5.65 -9.27
N SER A 35 2.01 -5.88 -8.07
CA SER A 35 2.28 -7.08 -7.27
C SER A 35 1.50 -8.33 -7.71
N GLY A 36 0.40 -8.17 -8.45
CA GLY A 36 -0.45 -9.29 -8.89
C GLY A 36 -1.70 -9.52 -8.03
N ASP A 37 -1.72 -8.99 -6.80
CA ASP A 37 -2.78 -9.24 -5.80
C ASP A 37 -3.75 -8.07 -5.59
N ASP A 38 -3.75 -7.07 -6.46
CA ASP A 38 -4.58 -5.86 -6.39
C ASP A 38 -4.39 -5.03 -5.10
N LEU A 39 -3.25 -5.19 -4.41
CA LEU A 39 -2.87 -4.39 -3.26
C LEU A 39 -1.82 -3.35 -3.63
N ALA A 40 -1.94 -2.16 -3.04
CA ALA A 40 -0.90 -1.16 -3.14
C ALA A 40 0.19 -1.42 -2.10
N ARG A 41 1.45 -1.43 -2.53
CA ARG A 41 2.62 -1.77 -1.75
C ARG A 41 3.65 -0.67 -1.78
N GLN A 42 4.50 -0.61 -0.77
CA GLN A 42 5.69 0.22 -0.85
C GLN A 42 6.67 -0.40 -1.86
N VAL A 43 7.28 0.46 -2.68
CA VAL A 43 8.30 0.03 -3.65
C VAL A 43 9.64 -0.08 -2.93
N LEU A 44 10.27 -1.24 -3.05
CA LEU A 44 11.57 -1.56 -2.49
C LEU A 44 12.63 -1.40 -3.59
N ILE A 45 13.72 -0.70 -3.31
CA ILE A 45 14.86 -0.53 -4.20
C ILE A 45 16.11 -1.01 -3.49
N THR A 46 16.73 -2.06 -4.02
CA THR A 46 17.92 -2.70 -3.46
C THR A 46 19.13 -2.41 -4.34
N ASN A 47 20.24 -1.97 -3.75
CA ASN A 47 21.51 -1.82 -4.42
C ASN A 47 22.34 -3.09 -4.20
N ASP A 48 22.66 -3.80 -5.28
CA ASP A 48 23.38 -5.08 -5.23
C ASP A 48 24.90 -4.92 -5.08
N VAL A 49 25.41 -3.70 -5.18
CA VAL A 49 26.85 -3.45 -5.15
C VAL A 49 27.28 -2.58 -3.98
N ALA A 50 28.57 -2.63 -3.67
CA ALA A 50 29.17 -1.92 -2.54
C ALA A 50 29.39 -0.40 -2.80
N ARG A 51 28.69 0.20 -3.73
CA ARG A 51 28.70 1.65 -3.96
C ARG A 51 27.59 2.33 -3.19
N ASP A 52 27.90 3.47 -2.56
CA ASP A 52 26.93 4.29 -1.87
C ASP A 52 26.28 5.29 -2.84
N ASP A 53 24.98 5.14 -3.07
CA ASP A 53 24.16 5.99 -3.90
C ASP A 53 23.12 6.81 -3.08
N ALA A 54 23.27 6.90 -1.76
CA ALA A 54 22.36 7.64 -0.88
C ALA A 54 22.24 9.14 -1.20
N ALA A 55 23.25 9.71 -1.89
CA ALA A 55 23.19 11.09 -2.35
C ALA A 55 22.39 11.28 -3.67
N ILE A 56 22.02 10.19 -4.34
CA ILE A 56 21.22 10.20 -5.57
C ILE A 56 19.74 10.16 -5.15
N THR A 57 18.87 10.87 -5.85
CA THR A 57 17.43 10.75 -5.66
C THR A 57 16.83 9.89 -6.76
N ILE A 58 15.81 9.11 -6.40
CA ILE A 58 15.08 8.22 -7.30
C ILE A 58 13.61 8.63 -7.27
N THR A 59 13.02 8.87 -8.43
CA THR A 59 11.61 9.20 -8.58
C THR A 59 10.83 7.98 -9.00
N VAL A 60 9.83 7.62 -8.21
CA VAL A 60 8.86 6.56 -8.48
C VAL A 60 7.55 7.21 -8.92
N VAL A 61 7.01 6.79 -10.06
CA VAL A 61 5.74 7.26 -10.63
C VAL A 61 4.81 6.07 -10.78
N GLY A 62 3.54 6.25 -10.45
CA GLY A 62 2.53 5.20 -10.56
C GLY A 62 1.17 5.65 -10.09
N THR A 63 0.39 4.71 -9.55
CA THR A 63 -0.92 4.99 -8.99
C THR A 63 -1.00 4.53 -7.54
N ASP A 64 -1.83 5.21 -6.73
CA ASP A 64 -2.18 4.78 -5.38
C ASP A 64 -3.18 3.59 -5.39
N ALA A 65 -3.59 3.14 -4.21
CA ALA A 65 -4.52 2.02 -4.06
C ALA A 65 -5.92 2.27 -4.67
N ASP A 66 -6.28 3.53 -4.91
CA ASP A 66 -7.54 3.92 -5.56
C ASP A 66 -7.38 4.21 -7.06
N GLY A 67 -6.19 3.90 -7.63
CA GLY A 67 -5.88 4.06 -9.05
C GLY A 67 -5.54 5.50 -9.48
N ARG A 68 -5.28 6.41 -8.53
CA ARG A 68 -4.93 7.79 -8.83
C ARG A 68 -3.44 7.96 -9.04
N ALA A 69 -3.08 8.82 -9.98
CA ALA A 69 -1.68 9.13 -10.24
C ALA A 69 -0.97 9.68 -9.00
N GLN A 70 0.17 9.12 -8.69
CA GLN A 70 1.05 9.59 -7.64
C GLN A 70 2.52 9.52 -8.02
N THR A 71 3.32 10.32 -7.33
CA THR A 71 4.76 10.36 -7.48
C THR A 71 5.41 10.49 -6.11
N GLU A 72 6.55 9.86 -5.94
CA GLU A 72 7.40 10.02 -4.78
C GLU A 72 8.85 10.07 -5.21
N THR A 73 9.63 10.94 -4.56
CA THR A 73 11.07 11.03 -4.73
C THR A 73 11.75 10.67 -3.42
N ILE A 74 12.58 9.65 -3.45
CA ILE A 74 13.29 9.10 -2.28
C ILE A 74 14.80 9.18 -2.48
N ALA A 75 15.57 9.10 -1.41
CA ALA A 75 17.01 8.92 -1.49
C ALA A 75 17.32 7.54 -2.06
N GLY A 76 18.38 7.43 -2.84
CA GLY A 76 18.87 6.14 -3.32
C GLY A 76 19.40 5.27 -2.18
N PRO A 77 19.53 3.95 -2.42
CA PRO A 77 20.10 3.05 -1.42
C PRO A 77 21.61 3.28 -1.21
N GLY A 78 22.05 3.09 0.01
CA GLY A 78 23.48 3.05 0.33
C GLY A 78 24.15 1.79 -0.23
N SER A 79 25.40 1.58 0.15
CA SER A 79 26.21 0.42 -0.22
C SER A 79 25.56 -0.88 0.22
N SER A 80 25.18 -1.73 -0.73
CA SER A 80 24.55 -3.05 -0.49
C SER A 80 23.37 -2.97 0.50
N THR A 81 22.54 -1.93 0.37
CA THR A 81 21.36 -1.71 1.21
C THR A 81 20.11 -1.51 0.37
N THR A 82 18.98 -1.43 1.07
CA THR A 82 17.68 -1.14 0.50
C THR A 82 17.17 0.23 0.92
N THR A 83 16.34 0.83 0.09
CA THR A 83 15.47 1.97 0.43
C THR A 83 14.06 1.66 -0.03
N GLU A 84 13.07 2.30 0.58
CA GLU A 84 11.67 2.06 0.26
C GLU A 84 10.89 3.36 0.18
N THR A 85 9.80 3.36 -0.58
CA THR A 85 8.86 4.48 -0.62
C THR A 85 8.06 4.53 0.69
N THR A 86 7.60 5.71 1.06
CA THR A 86 6.63 5.88 2.16
C THR A 86 5.19 5.72 1.66
N LYS A 87 4.96 6.01 0.37
CA LYS A 87 3.68 5.85 -0.30
C LYS A 87 3.49 4.42 -0.79
N PHE A 88 2.21 4.02 -0.86
CA PHE A 88 1.81 2.72 -1.38
C PHE A 88 1.43 2.84 -2.85
N PHE A 89 2.01 2.03 -3.72
CA PHE A 89 1.77 2.00 -5.15
C PHE A 89 1.02 0.74 -5.55
N LEU A 90 -0.16 0.91 -6.16
CA LEU A 90 -0.89 -0.18 -6.81
C LEU A 90 -0.23 -0.55 -8.14
N THR A 91 0.18 0.48 -8.89
CA THR A 91 0.97 0.29 -10.12
C THR A 91 2.18 1.18 -10.08
N VAL A 92 3.27 0.71 -10.70
CA VAL A 92 4.50 1.49 -10.95
C VAL A 92 4.67 1.65 -12.44
N THR A 93 4.69 2.88 -12.93
CA THR A 93 4.85 3.18 -14.37
C THR A 93 6.25 3.58 -14.74
N SER A 94 7.00 4.16 -13.82
CA SER A 94 8.44 4.40 -13.98
C SER A 94 9.16 4.51 -12.65
N VAL A 95 10.42 4.10 -12.66
CA VAL A 95 11.41 4.35 -11.60
C VAL A 95 12.62 4.96 -12.26
N THR A 96 13.01 6.18 -11.86
CA THR A 96 14.03 6.95 -12.58
C THR A 96 15.00 7.60 -11.59
N PRO A 97 16.30 7.28 -11.63
CA PRO A 97 17.31 8.02 -10.90
C PRO A 97 17.51 9.40 -11.52
N VAL A 98 17.66 10.43 -10.71
CA VAL A 98 17.86 11.82 -11.18
C VAL A 98 19.24 12.02 -11.79
N SER A 99 20.20 11.14 -11.48
CA SER A 99 21.56 11.17 -12.03
C SER A 99 22.09 9.75 -12.29
N THR A 100 23.27 9.69 -12.89
CA THR A 100 23.94 8.42 -13.19
C THR A 100 24.25 7.63 -11.93
N ILE A 101 23.78 6.39 -11.86
CA ILE A 101 24.06 5.44 -10.77
C ILE A 101 25.42 4.73 -10.92
N GLY A 102 26.20 5.08 -11.94
CA GLY A 102 27.55 4.53 -12.21
C GLY A 102 27.49 3.05 -12.54
N ALA A 103 28.27 2.24 -11.81
CA ALA A 103 28.34 0.78 -11.98
C ALA A 103 27.37 0.03 -11.06
N SER A 104 26.48 0.72 -10.33
CA SER A 104 25.48 0.07 -9.47
C SER A 104 24.44 -0.65 -10.31
N THR A 105 23.99 -1.80 -9.80
CA THR A 105 22.81 -2.51 -10.30
C THR A 105 21.76 -2.52 -9.22
N TYR A 106 20.51 -2.34 -9.61
CA TYR A 106 19.38 -2.27 -8.69
C TYR A 106 18.36 -3.36 -8.98
N ASP A 107 17.89 -3.97 -7.90
CA ASP A 107 16.67 -4.74 -7.89
C ASP A 107 15.53 -3.84 -7.41
N ILE A 108 14.40 -3.90 -8.11
CA ILE A 108 13.21 -3.14 -7.77
C ILE A 108 12.05 -4.11 -7.57
N GLY A 109 11.38 -4.01 -6.44
CA GLY A 109 10.27 -4.87 -6.09
C GLY A 109 9.33 -4.22 -5.09
N TYR A 110 8.66 -5.05 -4.29
CA TYR A 110 7.67 -4.64 -3.31
C TYR A 110 7.97 -5.19 -1.92
N THR A 111 7.54 -4.44 -0.90
CA THR A 111 7.54 -4.90 0.50
C THR A 111 6.30 -5.73 0.82
N ASP A 112 6.30 -6.41 1.98
CA ASP A 112 5.10 -7.08 2.52
C ASP A 112 4.04 -6.09 2.98
N LEU A 113 4.45 -4.90 3.42
CA LEU A 113 3.53 -3.88 3.88
C LEU A 113 2.67 -3.38 2.72
N CYS A 114 1.35 -3.56 2.83
CA CYS A 114 0.43 -3.21 1.77
C CYS A 114 -0.93 -2.74 2.28
N VAL A 115 -1.64 -2.02 1.41
CA VAL A 115 -2.98 -1.50 1.70
C VAL A 115 -3.96 -1.83 0.58
N SER A 116 -5.22 -2.03 0.99
CA SER A 116 -6.33 -2.13 0.04
C SER A 116 -6.75 -0.77 -0.49
N LYS A 117 -7.61 -0.78 -1.50
CA LYS A 117 -8.39 0.40 -1.87
C LYS A 117 -9.21 0.94 -0.70
N THR A 118 -9.63 2.18 -0.84
CA THR A 118 -10.49 2.87 0.12
C THR A 118 -11.95 2.43 0.01
N TYR A 119 -12.58 2.17 1.15
CA TYR A 119 -13.99 1.85 1.28
C TYR A 119 -14.71 3.01 1.95
N PRO A 120 -15.50 3.83 1.22
CA PRO A 120 -16.28 4.91 1.81
C PRO A 120 -17.26 4.38 2.86
N LEU A 121 -17.37 5.07 3.97
CA LEU A 121 -18.29 4.79 5.07
C LEU A 121 -19.39 5.83 5.16
N ASN A 122 -20.54 5.45 5.74
CA ASN A 122 -21.60 6.41 6.07
C ASN A 122 -21.25 7.11 7.40
N HIS A 123 -20.59 8.25 7.31
CA HIS A 123 -20.13 9.02 8.47
C HIS A 123 -21.27 9.70 9.27
N TRP A 124 -22.48 9.71 8.73
CA TRP A 124 -23.68 10.24 9.41
C TRP A 124 -24.34 9.20 10.31
N SER A 125 -23.87 7.95 10.30
CA SER A 125 -24.45 6.90 11.12
C SER A 125 -24.01 7.05 12.58
N ASP A 126 -24.98 7.13 13.49
CA ASP A 126 -24.73 7.11 14.94
C ASP A 126 -24.34 5.70 15.45
N VAL A 127 -24.43 4.70 14.59
CA VAL A 127 -24.08 3.32 14.91
C VAL A 127 -22.84 2.92 14.13
N GLY A 128 -21.85 2.40 14.83
CA GLY A 128 -20.64 1.86 14.22
C GLY A 128 -20.95 0.75 13.22
N ALA A 129 -20.21 0.71 12.10
CA ALA A 129 -20.37 -0.32 11.09
C ALA A 129 -19.86 -1.68 11.62
N PRO A 130 -20.67 -2.75 11.66
CA PRO A 130 -20.17 -4.08 11.96
C PRO A 130 -19.10 -4.48 10.93
N ALA A 131 -18.00 -5.01 11.41
CA ALA A 131 -16.91 -5.52 10.57
C ALA A 131 -16.45 -6.90 11.06
N LEU A 132 -16.07 -7.72 10.11
CA LEU A 132 -15.48 -9.04 10.33
C LEU A 132 -14.15 -9.09 9.58
N LEU A 133 -13.14 -9.60 10.25
CA LEU A 133 -11.90 -10.10 9.66
C LEU A 133 -11.86 -11.61 9.86
N ASP A 134 -11.66 -12.33 8.78
CA ASP A 134 -11.38 -13.77 8.74
C ASP A 134 -9.97 -13.91 8.16
N VAL A 135 -9.04 -14.38 8.95
CA VAL A 135 -7.61 -14.33 8.65
C VAL A 135 -6.93 -15.66 8.91
N THR A 136 -6.01 -16.04 8.05
CA THR A 136 -5.10 -17.14 8.38
C THR A 136 -4.12 -16.71 9.49
N PRO A 137 -3.69 -17.59 10.38
CA PRO A 137 -2.83 -17.23 11.51
C PRO A 137 -1.47 -16.65 11.13
N THR A 138 -1.11 -16.70 9.86
CA THR A 138 0.17 -16.23 9.32
C THR A 138 0.13 -14.80 8.80
N ILE A 139 -0.98 -14.09 8.99
CA ILE A 139 -1.15 -12.70 8.57
C ILE A 139 -1.35 -11.79 9.78
N ASN A 140 -0.85 -10.56 9.68
CA ASN A 140 -1.14 -9.48 10.62
C ASN A 140 -1.82 -8.35 9.87
N VAL A 141 -3.10 -8.09 10.18
CA VAL A 141 -3.93 -7.11 9.48
C VAL A 141 -4.59 -6.13 10.42
N SER A 142 -4.76 -4.90 9.96
CA SER A 142 -5.51 -3.87 10.66
C SER A 142 -6.60 -3.30 9.74
N ILE A 143 -7.74 -2.92 10.29
CA ILE A 143 -8.64 -1.98 9.62
C ILE A 143 -8.24 -0.58 10.06
N GLN A 144 -7.93 0.28 9.10
CA GLN A 144 -7.66 1.68 9.34
C GLN A 144 -8.85 2.53 8.94
N LEU A 145 -9.11 3.57 9.71
CA LEU A 145 -10.16 4.56 9.48
C LEU A 145 -9.55 5.92 9.20
N THR A 146 -10.22 6.72 8.38
CA THR A 146 -9.94 8.14 8.27
C THR A 146 -11.15 8.97 8.66
N PHE A 147 -10.88 10.04 9.41
CA PHE A 147 -11.85 11.07 9.79
C PHE A 147 -11.66 12.36 8.98
N ASP A 148 -10.72 12.34 8.05
CA ASP A 148 -10.53 13.44 7.12
C ASP A 148 -11.66 13.44 6.07
N PRO A 149 -12.33 14.57 5.85
CA PRO A 149 -13.37 14.64 4.84
C PRO A 149 -12.78 14.46 3.44
N PRO A 150 -13.52 13.82 2.52
CA PRO A 150 -13.11 13.77 1.12
C PRO A 150 -13.10 15.20 0.54
N ASN A 151 -12.18 15.44 -0.41
CA ASN A 151 -12.07 16.77 -1.04
C ASN A 151 -13.34 17.21 -1.77
N ARG A 152 -14.19 16.26 -2.18
CA ARG A 152 -15.51 16.48 -2.74
C ARG A 152 -16.51 15.54 -2.07
N PRO A 153 -17.45 16.07 -1.30
CA PRO A 153 -18.43 15.27 -0.56
C PRO A 153 -19.33 14.40 -1.44
N ASP A 154 -19.56 14.82 -2.68
CA ASP A 154 -20.40 14.16 -3.69
C ASP A 154 -19.70 12.98 -4.42
N GLU A 155 -18.36 12.96 -4.40
CA GLU A 155 -17.59 11.93 -5.09
C GLU A 155 -16.90 10.92 -4.15
N PHE A 156 -16.83 11.19 -2.84
CA PHE A 156 -16.07 10.41 -1.85
C PHE A 156 -14.66 10.07 -2.32
N THR A 157 -14.02 11.03 -2.98
CA THR A 157 -12.69 10.86 -3.55
C THR A 157 -11.68 11.73 -2.82
N TRP A 158 -10.67 11.09 -2.20
CA TRP A 158 -9.46 11.81 -1.76
C TRP A 158 -8.57 12.03 -2.99
N THR A 159 -7.97 13.20 -3.10
CA THR A 159 -6.99 13.47 -4.19
C THR A 159 -5.74 12.61 -4.06
N ASP A 160 -5.43 12.18 -2.85
CA ASP A 160 -4.30 11.31 -2.54
C ASP A 160 -4.62 10.55 -1.25
N GLN A 161 -4.68 9.22 -1.33
CA GLN A 161 -4.91 8.35 -0.17
C GLN A 161 -3.82 8.52 0.90
N ASN A 162 -2.61 8.93 0.50
CA ASN A 162 -1.50 9.16 1.40
C ASN A 162 -1.56 10.53 2.11
N SER A 163 -2.42 11.47 1.66
CA SER A 163 -2.64 12.75 2.34
C SER A 163 -3.63 12.65 3.49
N ALA A 164 -4.46 11.62 3.52
CA ALA A 164 -5.40 11.37 4.62
C ALA A 164 -4.67 10.78 5.83
N VAL A 165 -5.09 11.21 7.03
CA VAL A 165 -4.62 10.62 8.28
C VAL A 165 -5.39 9.32 8.54
N TRP A 166 -4.68 8.21 8.56
CA TRP A 166 -5.23 6.87 8.81
C TRP A 166 -4.87 6.41 10.21
N VAL A 167 -5.87 6.01 10.98
CA VAL A 167 -5.71 5.46 12.33
C VAL A 167 -6.30 4.05 12.39
N ALA A 168 -5.66 3.15 13.10
CA ALA A 168 -6.22 1.80 13.29
C ALA A 168 -7.52 1.89 14.09
N ALA A 169 -8.58 1.21 13.62
CA ALA A 169 -9.81 1.07 14.38
C ALA A 169 -9.53 0.34 15.70
N THR A 170 -10.14 0.80 16.78
CA THR A 170 -9.83 0.38 18.17
C THR A 170 -9.78 -1.15 18.34
N ASN A 171 -10.72 -1.87 17.73
CA ASN A 171 -10.84 -3.33 17.86
C ASN A 171 -10.15 -4.10 16.72
N PHE A 172 -9.52 -3.45 15.74
CA PHE A 172 -8.99 -4.06 14.54
C PHE A 172 -7.52 -3.70 14.26
N SER A 173 -6.74 -3.43 15.29
CA SER A 173 -5.31 -3.19 15.16
C SER A 173 -4.53 -4.50 15.26
N GLY A 174 -3.70 -4.79 14.27
CA GLY A 174 -2.72 -5.90 14.29
C GLY A 174 -3.33 -7.28 14.55
N LYS A 175 -4.40 -7.64 13.87
CA LYS A 175 -5.09 -8.91 14.07
C LYS A 175 -4.40 -10.06 13.35
N THR A 176 -4.23 -11.16 14.08
CA THR A 176 -3.67 -12.44 13.61
C THR A 176 -4.66 -13.60 13.82
N ALA A 177 -5.90 -13.30 14.19
CA ALA A 177 -7.01 -14.24 14.37
C ALA A 177 -8.31 -13.57 13.95
N ASP A 178 -9.31 -14.38 13.65
CA ASP A 178 -10.64 -13.92 13.28
C ASP A 178 -11.19 -12.95 14.31
N THR A 179 -11.71 -11.85 13.83
CA THR A 179 -12.18 -10.77 14.68
C THR A 179 -13.49 -10.21 14.16
N PHE A 180 -14.49 -10.17 15.03
CA PHE A 180 -15.77 -9.50 14.77
C PHE A 180 -15.98 -8.38 15.79
N SER A 181 -16.25 -7.18 15.32
CA SER A 181 -16.55 -6.00 16.14
C SER A 181 -17.23 -4.92 15.32
N THR A 182 -17.44 -3.77 15.94
CA THR A 182 -17.92 -2.56 15.25
C THR A 182 -16.76 -1.59 15.02
N LEU A 183 -16.78 -0.90 13.88
CA LEU A 183 -15.90 0.23 13.60
C LEU A 183 -16.38 1.47 14.35
N ASP A 184 -15.46 2.38 14.60
CA ASP A 184 -15.77 3.66 15.26
C ASP A 184 -16.71 4.51 14.38
N THR A 185 -17.62 5.25 15.03
CA THR A 185 -18.60 6.13 14.34
C THR A 185 -17.94 7.38 13.80
N GLY A 186 -18.53 7.97 12.77
CA GLY A 186 -18.08 9.24 12.20
C GLY A 186 -16.89 9.16 11.24
N ALA A 187 -16.35 7.99 10.99
CA ALA A 187 -15.30 7.82 9.99
C ALA A 187 -15.86 7.98 8.57
N TYR A 188 -15.12 8.66 7.70
CA TYR A 188 -15.48 8.83 6.29
C TYR A 188 -15.15 7.62 5.44
N ALA A 189 -14.07 6.92 5.77
CA ALA A 189 -13.70 5.71 5.05
C ALA A 189 -12.86 4.75 5.89
N ALA A 190 -12.77 3.52 5.39
CA ALA A 190 -11.91 2.46 5.90
C ALA A 190 -10.99 1.92 4.80
N ARG A 191 -9.85 1.34 5.20
CA ARG A 191 -9.00 0.49 4.38
C ARG A 191 -8.42 -0.64 5.21
N PHE A 192 -7.98 -1.70 4.56
CA PHE A 192 -7.23 -2.76 5.21
C PHE A 192 -5.73 -2.48 5.05
N LEU A 193 -5.00 -2.53 6.16
CA LEU A 193 -3.54 -2.48 6.18
C LEU A 193 -3.03 -3.87 6.57
N ILE A 194 -2.31 -4.51 5.68
CA ILE A 194 -1.60 -5.76 5.96
C ILE A 194 -0.20 -5.38 6.40
N ASN A 195 0.13 -5.68 7.66
CA ASN A 195 1.41 -5.34 8.27
C ASN A 195 2.51 -6.35 7.92
N SER A 196 2.15 -7.63 7.88
CA SER A 196 3.04 -8.73 7.52
C SER A 196 2.24 -10.00 7.24
N TYR A 197 2.81 -10.94 6.48
CA TYR A 197 2.20 -12.21 6.15
C TYR A 197 3.25 -13.23 5.71
N THR A 198 2.83 -14.48 5.52
CA THR A 198 3.60 -15.53 4.85
C THR A 198 2.94 -15.91 3.52
N ASP A 199 3.65 -16.58 2.65
CA ASP A 199 3.30 -16.87 1.24
C ASP A 199 1.97 -17.59 1.01
N THR A 200 1.34 -18.13 2.05
CA THR A 200 0.05 -18.83 1.96
C THR A 200 -1.05 -18.14 2.76
N ALA A 201 -0.84 -16.88 3.09
CA ALA A 201 -1.79 -16.12 3.89
C ALA A 201 -2.99 -15.68 3.05
N GLU A 202 -4.16 -15.78 3.63
CA GLU A 202 -5.40 -15.26 3.07
C GLU A 202 -6.05 -14.31 4.08
N VAL A 203 -6.72 -13.28 3.58
CA VAL A 203 -7.55 -12.41 4.37
C VAL A 203 -8.88 -12.14 3.70
N GLN A 204 -9.95 -12.29 4.46
CA GLN A 204 -11.29 -11.84 4.06
C GLN A 204 -11.78 -10.81 5.06
N GLY A 205 -12.35 -9.74 4.54
CA GLY A 205 -12.91 -8.68 5.36
C GLY A 205 -14.30 -8.29 4.88
N TRP A 206 -15.19 -8.03 5.81
CA TRP A 206 -16.54 -7.50 5.53
C TRP A 206 -16.78 -6.28 6.40
N ILE A 207 -17.27 -5.24 5.77
CA ILE A 207 -17.81 -4.07 6.46
C ILE A 207 -19.27 -3.94 6.03
N SER A 208 -20.18 -4.01 6.99
CA SER A 208 -21.61 -3.88 6.76
C SER A 208 -22.08 -2.52 7.23
N GLN A 209 -22.76 -1.79 6.35
CA GLN A 209 -23.40 -0.52 6.70
C GLN A 209 -24.89 -0.59 6.36
N THR A 210 -25.72 -0.06 7.26
CA THR A 210 -27.10 0.25 6.95
C THR A 210 -27.12 1.50 6.07
N GLU A 211 -27.81 1.42 4.94
CA GLU A 211 -28.14 2.63 4.18
C GLU A 211 -29.07 3.47 5.05
N SER A 212 -28.74 4.75 5.22
CA SER A 212 -29.71 5.69 5.79
C SER A 212 -30.88 5.79 4.85
N SER A 213 -32.05 5.39 5.31
CA SER A 213 -33.35 5.61 4.62
C SER A 213 -33.65 7.10 4.50
#